data_db3d29ed682896e4ec822adf7a1ec871
#
_entry.id   db3d29ed682896e4ec822adf7a1ec871
#
_cell.length_a   1.000
_cell.length_b   1.000
_cell.length_c   1.000
_cell.angle_alpha   90.00
_cell.angle_beta   90.00
_cell.angle_gamma   90.00
#
_symmetry.space_group_name_H-M   'P 1'
#
loop_
_entity.id
_entity.type
_entity.pdbx_description
1 polymer ?
#
loop_
_entity_poly.entity_id
_entity_poly.type
_entity_poly.pdbx_seq_one_letter_code
_entity_poly.pdbx_strand_id
1 'polypeptide(L)'
;SLMALAYLLTVYASLRAYEPAGEVKWTVTAVLACFAGMACKESMVTAPVMVLLIDRLLVRGSWRELLWSRRSLYTGLVASWLVLAALLWSVPRTTAGFGSGVSSWIYLLNQAQLITRYLGLSVWPHALVLDYGVAGPITFAAVLAPFAFVAALGLLTVFVLWRWPAVGLLGAWFFVTLAPASSVVPVATEVGAERRMYLPLMALVLLAVLAVDALLRRDGAEAGRGSARRFAPAVALALVCALMMTGIF
;
A
#
# COMPACT_ATOMS: atom_id res chain seq x y z
N SER A 1 -1.50 9.82 12.35
CA SER A 1 -2.94 9.84 12.02
C SER A 1 -3.63 8.67 12.69
N LEU A 2 -4.84 8.89 13.25
CA LEU A 2 -5.62 7.86 13.95
C LEU A 2 -5.92 6.66 13.03
N MET A 3 -6.21 6.91 11.75
CA MET A 3 -6.43 5.84 10.78
C MET A 3 -5.20 4.94 10.61
N ALA A 4 -3.98 5.49 10.60
CA ALA A 4 -2.77 4.67 10.52
C ALA A 4 -2.61 3.76 11.74
N LEU A 5 -2.88 4.31 12.93
CA LEU A 5 -2.87 3.52 14.16
C LEU A 5 -3.88 2.37 14.07
N ALA A 6 -5.11 2.68 13.65
CA ALA A 6 -6.17 1.67 13.48
C ALA A 6 -5.79 0.63 12.41
N TYR A 7 -5.18 1.06 11.31
CA TYR A 7 -4.71 0.17 10.24
C TYR A 7 -3.66 -0.83 10.75
N LEU A 8 -2.62 -0.31 11.39
CA LEU A 8 -1.55 -1.13 11.95
C LEU A 8 -2.03 -2.02 13.07
N LEU A 9 -2.95 -1.52 13.92
CA LEU A 9 -3.56 -2.34 14.96
C LEU A 9 -4.42 -3.46 14.37
N THR A 10 -5.16 -3.21 13.29
CA THR A 10 -5.92 -4.24 12.56
C THR A 10 -4.99 -5.33 12.05
N VAL A 11 -3.90 -4.97 11.39
CA VAL A 11 -2.91 -5.93 10.86
C VAL A 11 -2.24 -6.68 12.01
N TYR A 12 -1.76 -5.98 13.03
CA TYR A 12 -1.10 -6.59 14.19
C TYR A 12 -2.01 -7.56 14.93
N ALA A 13 -3.24 -7.15 15.23
CA ALA A 13 -4.20 -7.99 15.94
C ALA A 13 -4.61 -9.21 15.09
N SER A 14 -4.73 -9.05 13.76
CA SER A 14 -4.97 -10.18 12.85
C SER A 14 -3.84 -11.20 12.88
N LEU A 15 -2.59 -10.76 13.00
CA LEU A 15 -1.44 -11.65 13.15
C LEU A 15 -1.42 -12.33 14.53
N ARG A 16 -1.72 -11.58 15.59
CA ARG A 16 -1.80 -12.14 16.96
C ARG A 16 -2.94 -13.14 17.13
N ALA A 17 -3.98 -13.05 16.32
CA ALA A 17 -5.10 -14.01 16.33
C ALA A 17 -4.71 -15.42 15.81
N TYR A 18 -3.49 -15.65 15.35
CA TYR A 18 -2.94 -17.00 15.14
C TYR A 18 -2.55 -17.70 16.44
N GLU A 19 -2.40 -16.96 17.54
CA GLU A 19 -2.07 -17.55 18.84
C GLU A 19 -3.33 -18.13 19.49
N PRO A 20 -3.37 -19.44 19.78
CA PRO A 20 -4.61 -20.08 20.29
C PRO A 20 -5.10 -19.47 21.61
N ALA A 21 -4.19 -19.04 22.47
CA ALA A 21 -4.51 -18.48 23.79
C ALA A 21 -5.22 -17.10 23.72
N GLY A 22 -5.31 -16.49 22.57
CA GLY A 22 -5.87 -15.14 22.40
C GLY A 22 -6.68 -14.93 21.13
N GLU A 23 -7.02 -15.97 20.40
CA GLU A 23 -7.67 -15.90 19.09
C GLU A 23 -8.91 -15.00 19.08
N VAL A 24 -9.85 -15.23 19.99
CA VAL A 24 -11.10 -14.44 20.05
C VAL A 24 -10.81 -12.99 20.41
N LYS A 25 -9.99 -12.74 21.42
CA LYS A 25 -9.61 -11.38 21.84
C LYS A 25 -8.99 -10.60 20.70
N TRP A 26 -8.02 -11.19 20.01
CA TRP A 26 -7.31 -10.52 18.93
C TRP A 26 -8.17 -10.38 17.67
N THR A 27 -9.03 -11.34 17.37
CA THR A 27 -10.04 -11.22 16.31
C THR A 27 -10.96 -10.04 16.55
N VAL A 28 -11.52 -9.93 17.77
CA VAL A 28 -12.38 -8.80 18.16
C VAL A 28 -11.60 -7.48 18.07
N THR A 29 -10.37 -7.44 18.57
CA THR A 29 -9.53 -6.24 18.50
C THR A 29 -9.28 -5.81 17.06
N ALA A 30 -8.96 -6.74 16.15
CA ALA A 30 -8.74 -6.45 14.73
C ALA A 30 -9.99 -5.87 14.08
N VAL A 31 -11.14 -6.48 14.33
CA VAL A 31 -12.42 -6.04 13.78
C VAL A 31 -12.81 -4.66 14.30
N LEU A 32 -12.72 -4.43 15.61
CA LEU A 32 -13.03 -3.12 16.21
C LEU A 32 -12.08 -2.01 15.72
N ALA A 33 -10.80 -2.31 15.63
CA ALA A 33 -9.82 -1.38 15.05
C ALA A 33 -10.15 -1.04 13.60
N CYS A 34 -10.56 -2.04 12.80
CA CYS A 34 -10.98 -1.84 11.43
C CYS A 34 -12.22 -0.93 11.33
N PHE A 35 -13.24 -1.17 12.15
CA PHE A 35 -14.44 -0.32 12.24
C PHE A 35 -14.07 1.13 12.61
N ALA A 36 -13.27 1.32 13.65
CA ALA A 36 -12.82 2.64 14.06
C ALA A 36 -12.03 3.36 12.95
N GLY A 37 -11.16 2.63 12.25
CA GLY A 37 -10.38 3.16 11.13
C GLY A 37 -11.27 3.56 9.94
N MET A 38 -12.30 2.79 9.61
CA MET A 38 -13.29 3.12 8.56
C MET A 38 -14.03 4.42 8.88
N ALA A 39 -14.34 4.66 10.15
CA ALA A 39 -14.96 5.92 10.59
C ALA A 39 -14.00 7.13 10.51
N CYS A 40 -12.67 6.88 10.52
CA CYS A 40 -11.68 7.95 10.43
C CYS A 40 -11.35 8.38 9.00
N LYS A 41 -11.20 7.43 8.08
CA LYS A 41 -10.78 7.72 6.69
C LYS A 41 -11.06 6.54 5.75
N GLU A 42 -11.52 6.85 4.53
CA GLU A 42 -11.82 5.85 3.50
C GLU A 42 -10.63 4.98 3.07
N SER A 43 -9.39 5.45 3.24
CA SER A 43 -8.20 4.65 2.91
C SER A 43 -8.09 3.35 3.73
N MET A 44 -8.83 3.26 4.84
CA MET A 44 -8.94 2.03 5.64
C MET A 44 -9.57 0.86 4.89
N VAL A 45 -10.31 1.12 3.80
CA VAL A 45 -10.94 0.09 2.94
C VAL A 45 -9.99 -1.00 2.48
N THR A 46 -8.70 -0.70 2.42
CA THR A 46 -7.66 -1.66 2.00
C THR A 46 -7.14 -2.55 3.13
N ALA A 47 -7.44 -2.26 4.38
CA ALA A 47 -6.94 -3.06 5.51
C ALA A 47 -7.39 -4.54 5.46
N PRO A 48 -8.66 -4.87 5.17
CA PRO A 48 -9.09 -6.25 4.99
C PRO A 48 -8.34 -6.98 3.87
N VAL A 49 -8.05 -6.28 2.77
CA VAL A 49 -7.28 -6.81 1.63
C VAL A 49 -5.84 -7.09 2.05
N MET A 50 -5.20 -6.17 2.80
CA MET A 50 -3.84 -6.38 3.30
C MET A 50 -3.76 -7.54 4.29
N VAL A 51 -4.73 -7.66 5.19
CA VAL A 51 -4.79 -8.82 6.10
C VAL A 51 -4.88 -10.12 5.30
N LEU A 52 -5.75 -10.17 4.28
CA LEU A 52 -5.90 -11.35 3.42
C LEU A 52 -4.58 -11.68 2.66
N LEU A 53 -3.88 -10.67 2.14
CA LEU A 53 -2.60 -10.88 1.46
C LEU A 53 -1.53 -11.40 2.42
N ILE A 54 -1.44 -10.82 3.61
CA ILE A 54 -0.48 -11.26 4.63
C ILE A 54 -0.79 -12.71 5.05
N ASP A 55 -2.03 -13.01 5.35
CA ASP A 55 -2.46 -14.35 5.74
C ASP A 55 -2.17 -15.38 4.64
N ARG A 56 -2.40 -15.01 3.38
CA ARG A 56 -2.10 -15.88 2.23
C ARG A 56 -0.61 -16.20 2.11
N LEU A 57 0.26 -15.32 2.54
CA LEU A 57 1.71 -15.53 2.52
C LEU A 57 2.20 -16.37 3.71
N LEU A 58 1.55 -16.24 4.87
CA LEU A 58 1.89 -16.96 6.08
C LEU A 58 1.33 -18.39 6.08
N VAL A 59 0.12 -18.58 5.56
CA VAL A 59 -0.59 -19.86 5.56
C VAL A 59 -0.39 -20.57 4.23
N ARG A 60 0.27 -21.72 4.28
CA ARG A 60 0.39 -22.63 3.15
C ARG A 60 -0.84 -23.53 3.11
N GLY A 61 -1.81 -23.19 2.24
CA GLY A 61 -3.04 -23.94 2.10
C GLY A 61 -3.89 -23.43 0.96
N SER A 62 -5.08 -24.01 0.78
CA SER A 62 -6.02 -23.52 -0.20
C SER A 62 -6.68 -22.22 0.27
N TRP A 63 -7.14 -21.38 -0.67
CA TRP A 63 -7.93 -20.18 -0.35
C TRP A 63 -9.17 -20.51 0.47
N ARG A 64 -9.79 -21.65 0.19
CA ARG A 64 -10.99 -22.11 0.90
C ARG A 64 -10.66 -22.42 2.37
N GLU A 65 -9.59 -23.15 2.64
CA GLU A 65 -9.16 -23.47 4.01
C GLU A 65 -8.83 -22.20 4.80
N LEU A 66 -8.10 -21.26 4.20
CA LEU A 66 -7.78 -19.99 4.82
C LEU A 66 -9.03 -19.20 5.23
N LEU A 67 -9.97 -19.03 4.29
CA LEU A 67 -11.20 -18.27 4.53
C LEU A 67 -12.12 -18.97 5.56
N TRP A 68 -12.20 -20.30 5.52
CA TRP A 68 -13.03 -21.05 6.48
C TRP A 68 -12.45 -21.08 7.89
N SER A 69 -11.14 -21.27 8.03
CA SER A 69 -10.48 -21.32 9.33
C SER A 69 -10.59 -20.00 10.09
N ARG A 70 -10.59 -18.86 9.38
CA ARG A 70 -10.64 -17.51 9.97
C ARG A 70 -11.90 -16.73 9.57
N ARG A 71 -13.02 -17.45 9.34
CA ARG A 71 -14.27 -16.85 8.86
C ARG A 71 -14.79 -15.72 9.76
N SER A 72 -14.65 -15.83 11.08
CA SER A 72 -15.08 -14.80 12.03
C SER A 72 -14.30 -13.49 11.83
N LEU A 73 -12.99 -13.57 11.59
CA LEU A 73 -12.17 -12.41 11.28
C LEU A 73 -12.59 -11.77 9.96
N TYR A 74 -12.65 -12.56 8.88
CA TYR A 74 -12.94 -12.00 7.54
C TYR A 74 -14.36 -11.46 7.43
N THR A 75 -15.35 -12.12 8.03
CA THR A 75 -16.72 -11.58 8.05
C THR A 75 -16.78 -10.25 8.82
N GLY A 76 -16.09 -10.14 9.97
CA GLY A 76 -16.00 -8.90 10.72
C GLY A 76 -15.28 -7.79 9.93
N LEU A 77 -14.15 -8.11 9.29
CA LEU A 77 -13.42 -7.15 8.47
C LEU A 77 -14.23 -6.68 7.24
N VAL A 78 -14.91 -7.59 6.54
CA VAL A 78 -15.78 -7.22 5.41
C VAL A 78 -17.00 -6.44 5.89
N ALA A 79 -17.56 -6.78 7.04
CA ALA A 79 -18.67 -6.02 7.62
C ALA A 79 -18.28 -4.56 7.94
N SER A 80 -17.03 -4.27 8.21
CA SER A 80 -16.55 -2.88 8.39
C SER A 80 -16.74 -2.01 7.14
N TRP A 81 -16.80 -2.59 5.93
CA TRP A 81 -17.14 -1.85 4.70
C TRP A 81 -18.56 -1.30 4.69
N LEU A 82 -19.49 -1.92 5.46
CA LEU A 82 -20.85 -1.39 5.61
C LEU A 82 -20.85 -0.03 6.33
N VAL A 83 -19.94 0.18 7.29
CA VAL A 83 -19.76 1.49 7.93
C VAL A 83 -19.31 2.54 6.91
N LEU A 84 -18.31 2.19 6.12
CA LEU A 84 -17.85 3.09 5.07
C LEU A 84 -18.97 3.37 4.05
N ALA A 85 -19.69 2.35 3.61
CA ALA A 85 -20.81 2.49 2.71
C ALA A 85 -21.91 3.40 3.29
N ALA A 86 -22.28 3.22 4.56
CA ALA A 86 -23.25 4.05 5.26
C ALA A 86 -22.79 5.52 5.36
N LEU A 87 -21.51 5.75 5.69
CA LEU A 87 -20.93 7.08 5.75
C LEU A 87 -20.88 7.76 4.36
N LEU A 88 -20.55 7.00 3.32
CA LEU A 88 -20.56 7.51 1.95
C LEU A 88 -21.96 7.86 1.46
N TRP A 89 -22.96 7.09 1.91
CA TRP A 89 -24.37 7.34 1.56
C TRP A 89 -24.98 8.53 2.31
N SER A 90 -24.61 8.70 3.59
CA SER A 90 -25.18 9.74 4.45
C SER A 90 -24.65 11.15 4.18
N VAL A 91 -23.48 11.28 3.53
CA VAL A 91 -22.87 12.58 3.24
C VAL A 91 -22.74 12.76 1.72
N PRO A 92 -23.53 13.64 1.09
CA PRO A 92 -23.38 13.95 -0.32
C PRO A 92 -21.98 14.48 -0.60
N ARG A 93 -21.20 13.78 -1.42
CA ARG A 93 -19.86 14.18 -1.81
C ARG A 93 -19.89 14.87 -3.18
N THR A 94 -19.82 16.18 -3.16
CA THR A 94 -19.70 16.98 -4.40
C THR A 94 -18.27 17.07 -4.91
N THR A 95 -17.29 16.80 -4.05
CA THR A 95 -15.86 17.01 -4.31
C THR A 95 -15.06 15.74 -4.59
N ALA A 96 -15.65 14.57 -4.39
CA ALA A 96 -14.98 13.27 -4.64
C ALA A 96 -15.94 12.27 -5.29
N GLY A 97 -15.39 11.39 -6.12
CA GLY A 97 -16.15 10.36 -6.85
C GLY A 97 -16.35 10.71 -8.33
N PHE A 98 -17.05 9.83 -9.03
CA PHE A 98 -17.26 9.95 -10.50
C PHE A 98 -18.15 11.13 -10.93
N GLY A 99 -18.85 11.75 -10.00
CA GLY A 99 -19.66 12.97 -10.23
C GLY A 99 -18.93 14.28 -9.93
N SER A 100 -17.64 14.27 -9.65
CA SER A 100 -16.85 15.44 -9.24
C SER A 100 -16.51 16.44 -10.37
N GLY A 101 -16.93 16.17 -11.61
CA GLY A 101 -16.60 16.99 -12.79
C GLY A 101 -15.19 16.77 -13.35
N VAL A 102 -14.36 15.95 -12.69
CA VAL A 102 -13.04 15.55 -13.17
C VAL A 102 -13.12 14.18 -13.83
N SER A 103 -12.62 14.07 -15.07
CA SER A 103 -12.54 12.78 -15.76
C SER A 103 -11.62 11.82 -14.99
N SER A 104 -12.10 10.59 -14.72
CA SER A 104 -11.30 9.54 -14.08
C SER A 104 -10.03 9.23 -14.86
N TRP A 105 -10.05 9.36 -16.19
CA TRP A 105 -8.89 9.17 -17.04
C TRP A 105 -7.83 10.27 -16.82
N ILE A 106 -8.26 11.54 -16.83
CA ILE A 106 -7.36 12.67 -16.55
C ILE A 106 -6.79 12.55 -15.14
N TYR A 107 -7.63 12.18 -14.17
CA TYR A 107 -7.17 11.95 -12.80
C TYR A 107 -6.11 10.85 -12.71
N LEU A 108 -6.34 9.70 -13.36
CA LEU A 108 -5.38 8.58 -13.40
C LEU A 108 -4.05 8.99 -14.04
N LEU A 109 -4.06 9.75 -15.13
CA LEU A 109 -2.85 10.25 -15.78
C LEU A 109 -2.04 11.17 -14.83
N ASN A 110 -2.71 12.04 -14.09
CA ASN A 110 -2.06 12.87 -13.07
C ASN A 110 -1.47 12.01 -11.93
N GLN A 111 -2.14 10.89 -11.55
CA GLN A 111 -1.60 10.01 -10.51
C GLN A 111 -0.27 9.36 -10.90
N ALA A 112 -0.04 9.06 -12.18
CA ALA A 112 1.23 8.51 -12.63
C ALA A 112 2.41 9.46 -12.35
N GLN A 113 2.24 10.75 -12.62
CA GLN A 113 3.24 11.77 -12.30
C GLN A 113 3.40 11.93 -10.78
N LEU A 114 2.31 11.97 -10.04
CA LEU A 114 2.35 12.14 -8.59
C LEU A 114 3.02 10.97 -7.87
N ILE A 115 2.72 9.73 -8.27
CA ILE A 115 3.35 8.55 -7.69
C ILE A 115 4.87 8.57 -7.96
N THR A 116 5.28 8.93 -9.18
CA THR A 116 6.70 9.08 -9.52
C THR A 116 7.36 10.15 -8.64
N ARG A 117 6.70 11.31 -8.48
CA ARG A 117 7.18 12.38 -7.59
C ARG A 117 7.26 11.94 -6.13
N TYR A 118 6.26 11.23 -5.62
CA TYR A 118 6.28 10.70 -4.25
C TYR A 118 7.45 9.75 -4.01
N LEU A 119 7.76 8.90 -4.98
CA LEU A 119 8.92 8.01 -4.90
C LEU A 119 10.23 8.81 -4.87
N GLY A 120 10.38 9.84 -5.70
CA GLY A 120 11.53 10.73 -5.67
C GLY A 120 11.67 11.45 -4.33
N LEU A 121 10.59 12.03 -3.79
CA LEU A 121 10.59 12.69 -2.49
C LEU A 121 10.86 11.74 -1.32
N SER A 122 10.56 10.44 -1.48
CA SER A 122 10.90 9.43 -0.47
C SER A 122 12.40 9.18 -0.35
N VAL A 123 13.17 9.43 -1.40
CA VAL A 123 14.64 9.31 -1.43
C VAL A 123 15.29 10.65 -1.09
N TRP A 124 14.80 11.72 -1.69
CA TRP A 124 15.34 13.06 -1.50
C TRP A 124 14.24 14.08 -1.24
N PRO A 125 13.88 14.32 0.04
CA PRO A 125 12.82 15.25 0.41
C PRO A 125 13.27 16.70 0.16
N HIS A 126 12.69 17.33 -0.85
CA HIS A 126 12.90 18.73 -1.18
C HIS A 126 11.60 19.37 -1.66
N ALA A 127 11.47 20.68 -1.51
CA ALA A 127 10.32 21.47 -1.96
C ALA A 127 8.97 20.80 -1.62
N LEU A 128 8.84 20.35 -0.35
CA LEU A 128 7.62 19.70 0.13
C LEU A 128 6.44 20.67 0.06
N VAL A 129 5.29 20.18 -0.45
CA VAL A 129 4.06 20.95 -0.56
C VAL A 129 2.91 20.23 0.13
N LEU A 130 2.03 21.01 0.75
CA LEU A 130 0.89 20.48 1.47
C LEU A 130 -0.16 19.84 0.53
N ASP A 131 -0.35 20.45 -0.65
CA ASP A 131 -1.36 20.09 -1.64
C ASP A 131 -0.88 20.47 -3.05
N TYR A 132 -1.15 19.60 -4.03
CA TYR A 132 -0.80 19.81 -5.44
C TYR A 132 -1.94 20.46 -6.24
N GLY A 133 -3.01 20.92 -5.58
CA GLY A 133 -4.14 21.58 -6.22
C GLY A 133 -5.05 20.61 -6.98
N VAL A 134 -5.75 21.13 -7.98
CA VAL A 134 -6.73 20.38 -8.77
C VAL A 134 -6.08 19.65 -9.95
N ALA A 135 -6.70 18.56 -10.39
CA ALA A 135 -6.25 17.83 -11.56
C ALA A 135 -6.35 18.72 -12.83
N GLY A 136 -5.20 19.01 -13.42
CA GLY A 136 -5.12 19.79 -14.66
C GLY A 136 -5.30 18.93 -15.91
N PRO A 137 -5.62 19.56 -17.05
CA PRO A 137 -5.62 18.88 -18.34
C PRO A 137 -4.20 18.44 -18.67
N ILE A 138 -4.04 17.17 -18.99
CA ILE A 138 -2.75 16.57 -19.30
C ILE A 138 -2.89 15.65 -20.51
N THR A 139 -1.90 15.65 -21.39
CA THR A 139 -1.88 14.75 -22.54
C THR A 139 -1.22 13.44 -22.17
N PHE A 140 -1.67 12.34 -22.78
CA PHE A 140 -1.06 11.03 -22.54
C PHE A 140 0.44 11.02 -22.91
N ALA A 141 0.82 11.73 -23.96
CA ALA A 141 2.23 11.83 -24.38
C ALA A 141 3.14 12.43 -23.27
N ALA A 142 2.64 13.42 -22.53
CA ALA A 142 3.38 14.06 -21.45
C ALA A 142 3.56 13.17 -20.22
N VAL A 143 2.68 12.17 -20.02
CA VAL A 143 2.72 11.27 -18.87
C VAL A 143 3.18 9.86 -19.24
N LEU A 144 3.53 9.60 -20.50
CA LEU A 144 3.87 8.26 -20.96
C LEU A 144 5.02 7.65 -20.15
N ALA A 145 6.08 8.42 -19.89
CA ALA A 145 7.23 7.93 -19.12
C ALA A 145 6.87 7.64 -17.65
N PRO A 146 6.25 8.56 -16.87
CA PRO A 146 5.78 8.26 -15.53
C PRO A 146 4.76 7.10 -15.49
N PHE A 147 3.85 7.03 -16.45
CA PHE A 147 2.87 5.95 -16.52
C PHE A 147 3.53 4.59 -16.77
N ALA A 148 4.44 4.52 -17.75
CA ALA A 148 5.21 3.30 -18.02
C ALA A 148 6.05 2.87 -16.80
N PHE A 149 6.65 3.83 -16.09
CA PHE A 149 7.41 3.58 -14.87
C PHE A 149 6.53 2.99 -13.76
N VAL A 150 5.40 3.61 -13.44
CA VAL A 150 4.48 3.11 -12.40
C VAL A 150 3.89 1.74 -12.80
N ALA A 151 3.54 1.54 -14.08
CA ALA A 151 3.07 0.26 -14.59
C ALA A 151 4.15 -0.82 -14.46
N ALA A 152 5.40 -0.51 -14.82
CA ALA A 152 6.53 -1.43 -14.67
C ALA A 152 6.77 -1.81 -13.20
N LEU A 153 6.69 -0.85 -12.27
CA LEU A 153 6.79 -1.12 -10.83
C LEU A 153 5.62 -2.00 -10.34
N GLY A 154 4.41 -1.78 -10.83
CA GLY A 154 3.26 -2.62 -10.52
C GLY A 154 3.45 -4.06 -11.02
N LEU A 155 3.86 -4.23 -12.26
CA LEU A 155 4.17 -5.56 -12.83
C LEU A 155 5.32 -6.25 -12.10
N LEU A 156 6.38 -5.50 -11.77
CA LEU A 156 7.48 -6.00 -10.97
C LEU A 156 7.02 -6.45 -9.58
N THR A 157 6.13 -5.66 -8.94
CA THR A 157 5.55 -6.04 -7.64
C THR A 157 4.79 -7.36 -7.74
N VAL A 158 3.96 -7.56 -8.77
CA VAL A 158 3.22 -8.81 -9.00
C VAL A 158 4.18 -9.98 -9.23
N PHE A 159 5.20 -9.78 -10.06
CA PHE A 159 6.23 -10.78 -10.33
C PHE A 159 7.00 -11.16 -9.05
N VAL A 160 7.43 -10.17 -8.27
CA VAL A 160 8.17 -10.38 -7.01
C VAL A 160 7.26 -11.02 -5.96
N LEU A 161 5.98 -10.65 -5.90
CA LEU A 161 4.99 -11.26 -5.01
C LEU A 161 4.81 -12.76 -5.30
N TRP A 162 4.85 -13.13 -6.59
CA TRP A 162 4.78 -14.52 -7.01
C TRP A 162 6.08 -15.29 -6.71
N ARG A 163 7.25 -14.68 -6.96
CA ARG A 163 8.55 -15.36 -6.89
C ARG A 163 9.17 -15.31 -5.49
N TRP A 164 9.02 -14.19 -4.78
CA TRP A 164 9.53 -13.90 -3.44
C TRP A 164 8.47 -13.19 -2.59
N PRO A 165 7.47 -13.94 -2.11
CA PRO A 165 6.26 -13.35 -1.49
C PRO A 165 6.53 -12.35 -0.37
N ALA A 166 7.51 -12.62 0.50
CA ALA A 166 7.83 -11.74 1.62
C ALA A 166 8.32 -10.35 1.18
N VAL A 167 9.08 -10.29 0.09
CA VAL A 167 9.57 -9.02 -0.48
C VAL A 167 8.48 -8.36 -1.31
N GLY A 168 7.76 -9.15 -2.11
CA GLY A 168 6.64 -8.66 -2.92
C GLY A 168 5.51 -8.05 -2.10
N LEU A 169 5.35 -8.51 -0.84
CA LEU A 169 4.39 -7.93 0.09
C LEU A 169 4.65 -6.43 0.35
N LEU A 170 5.91 -5.99 0.35
CA LEU A 170 6.24 -4.58 0.54
C LEU A 170 5.77 -3.73 -0.64
N GLY A 171 5.96 -4.23 -1.88
CA GLY A 171 5.40 -3.58 -3.07
C GLY A 171 3.88 -3.59 -3.07
N ALA A 172 3.26 -4.72 -2.70
CA ALA A 172 1.81 -4.81 -2.56
C ALA A 172 1.29 -3.85 -1.48
N TRP A 173 1.97 -3.75 -0.34
CA TRP A 173 1.66 -2.75 0.70
C TRP A 173 1.65 -1.34 0.13
N PHE A 174 2.71 -0.95 -0.60
CA PHE A 174 2.81 0.37 -1.21
C PHE A 174 1.62 0.67 -2.12
N PHE A 175 1.35 -0.20 -3.10
CA PHE A 175 0.28 0.04 -4.06
C PHE A 175 -1.12 -0.08 -3.45
N VAL A 176 -1.37 -1.07 -2.60
CA VAL A 176 -2.69 -1.28 -1.99
C VAL A 176 -3.06 -0.15 -1.04
N THR A 177 -2.12 0.32 -0.21
CA THR A 177 -2.40 1.42 0.73
C THR A 177 -2.53 2.78 0.04
N LEU A 178 -1.89 2.96 -1.12
CA LEU A 178 -1.99 4.18 -1.92
C LEU A 178 -3.23 4.20 -2.82
N ALA A 179 -3.72 3.04 -3.26
CA ALA A 179 -4.79 2.91 -4.25
C ALA A 179 -6.07 3.72 -3.96
N PRO A 180 -6.61 3.80 -2.73
CA PRO A 180 -7.86 4.54 -2.50
C PRO A 180 -7.75 6.04 -2.80
N ALA A 181 -6.57 6.61 -2.62
CA ALA A 181 -6.33 8.03 -2.80
C ALA A 181 -5.66 8.39 -4.13
N SER A 182 -5.10 7.41 -4.83
CA SER A 182 -4.28 7.62 -6.03
C SER A 182 -4.59 6.58 -7.12
N SER A 183 -5.87 6.50 -7.51
CA SER A 183 -6.35 5.57 -8.55
C SER A 183 -7.29 6.26 -9.54
N VAL A 184 -8.39 5.59 -9.87
CA VAL A 184 -9.39 6.08 -10.84
C VAL A 184 -10.53 6.89 -10.21
N VAL A 185 -10.63 6.93 -8.89
CA VAL A 185 -11.66 7.69 -8.18
C VAL A 185 -11.19 9.13 -8.03
N PRO A 186 -11.77 10.09 -8.76
CA PRO A 186 -11.33 11.48 -8.72
C PRO A 186 -11.61 12.14 -7.37
N VAL A 187 -10.67 12.97 -6.92
CA VAL A 187 -10.88 13.97 -5.87
C VAL A 187 -10.72 15.33 -6.52
N ALA A 188 -11.82 16.06 -6.69
CA ALA A 188 -11.82 17.29 -7.50
C ALA A 188 -11.02 18.43 -6.85
N THR A 189 -10.98 18.47 -5.52
CA THR A 189 -10.32 19.53 -4.76
C THR A 189 -8.83 19.31 -4.59
N GLU A 190 -8.35 18.08 -4.77
CA GLU A 190 -6.96 17.73 -4.45
C GLU A 190 -6.49 16.56 -5.33
N VAL A 191 -5.69 16.86 -6.35
CA VAL A 191 -5.13 15.83 -7.22
C VAL A 191 -4.12 14.94 -6.48
N GLY A 192 -3.37 15.51 -5.53
CA GLY A 192 -2.39 14.82 -4.74
C GLY A 192 -1.98 15.59 -3.50
N ALA A 193 -1.44 14.88 -2.50
CA ALA A 193 -0.84 15.44 -1.32
C ALA A 193 0.17 14.46 -0.71
N GLU A 194 1.28 14.97 -0.23
CA GLU A 194 2.37 14.15 0.34
C GLU A 194 1.93 13.38 1.58
N ARG A 195 0.94 13.89 2.31
CA ARG A 195 0.34 13.19 3.45
C ARG A 195 -0.31 11.85 3.09
N ARG A 196 -0.52 11.53 1.78
CA ARG A 196 -1.01 10.22 1.34
C ARG A 196 0.06 9.14 1.48
N MET A 197 1.34 9.53 1.53
CA MET A 197 2.48 8.62 1.55
C MET A 197 2.80 8.03 2.93
N TYR A 198 2.19 8.47 4.03
CA TYR A 198 2.61 8.01 5.37
C TYR A 198 2.49 6.49 5.61
N LEU A 199 1.48 5.79 5.05
CA LEU A 199 1.40 4.34 5.10
C LEU A 199 2.23 3.65 4.00
N PRO A 200 2.17 4.06 2.72
CA PRO A 200 3.01 3.51 1.67
C PRO A 200 4.52 3.64 1.98
N LEU A 201 4.94 4.75 2.56
CA LEU A 201 6.35 5.02 2.91
C LEU A 201 6.94 3.98 3.86
N MET A 202 6.14 3.39 4.75
CA MET A 202 6.61 2.33 5.65
C MET A 202 7.21 1.15 4.89
N ALA A 203 6.61 0.76 3.76
CA ALA A 203 7.13 -0.32 2.92
C ALA A 203 8.46 0.05 2.27
N LEU A 204 8.59 1.30 1.79
CA LEU A 204 9.83 1.80 1.18
C LEU A 204 10.97 1.86 2.20
N VAL A 205 10.68 2.38 3.41
CA VAL A 205 11.67 2.42 4.51
C VAL A 205 12.10 1.02 4.90
N LEU A 206 11.16 0.09 5.07
CA LEU A 206 11.49 -1.29 5.41
C LEU A 206 12.30 -1.97 4.29
N LEU A 207 11.96 -1.72 3.02
CA LEU A 207 12.71 -2.21 1.88
C LEU A 207 14.16 -1.68 1.90
N ALA A 208 14.34 -0.38 2.16
CA ALA A 208 15.65 0.25 2.27
C ALA A 208 16.48 -0.34 3.42
N VAL A 209 15.87 -0.51 4.61
CA VAL A 209 16.53 -1.12 5.77
C VAL A 209 16.98 -2.55 5.47
N LEU A 210 16.10 -3.36 4.86
CA LEU A 210 16.44 -4.73 4.48
C LEU A 210 17.53 -4.78 3.39
N ALA A 211 17.54 -3.82 2.46
CA ALA A 211 18.58 -3.71 1.45
C ALA A 211 19.93 -3.37 2.07
N VAL A 212 19.97 -2.39 2.99
CA VAL A 212 21.20 -2.00 3.71
C VAL A 212 21.70 -3.16 4.57
N ASP A 213 20.84 -3.82 5.34
CA ASP A 213 21.21 -5.00 6.14
C ASP A 213 21.81 -6.10 5.26
N ALA A 214 21.21 -6.38 4.11
CA ALA A 214 21.73 -7.37 3.17
C ALA A 214 23.09 -6.99 2.58
N LEU A 215 23.35 -5.70 2.34
CA LEU A 215 24.65 -5.19 1.87
C LEU A 215 25.73 -5.33 2.96
N LEU A 216 25.43 -4.86 4.18
CA LEU A 216 26.39 -4.93 5.30
C LEU A 216 26.77 -6.36 5.68
N ARG A 217 25.82 -7.28 5.57
CA ARG A 217 26.12 -8.71 5.83
C ARG A 217 26.96 -9.37 4.73
N ARG A 218 27.00 -8.82 3.53
CA ARG A 218 27.88 -9.27 2.45
C ARG A 218 29.35 -9.01 2.76
N ASP A 219 29.64 -7.85 3.34
CA ASP A 219 31.00 -7.43 3.66
C ASP A 219 31.56 -8.16 4.91
N GLY A 220 30.68 -8.72 5.75
CA GLY A 220 31.05 -9.50 6.97
C GLY A 220 31.03 -11.01 6.82
N ALA A 221 30.70 -11.58 5.68
CA ALA A 221 30.34 -12.98 5.54
C ALA A 221 31.29 -13.79 4.64
N GLU A 222 32.47 -14.12 5.17
CA GLU A 222 33.08 -15.43 4.90
C GLU A 222 32.34 -16.58 5.62
N ALA A 223 31.33 -16.28 6.45
CA ALA A 223 30.63 -17.24 7.31
C ALA A 223 29.11 -17.24 7.13
N GLY A 224 28.56 -17.56 5.96
CA GLY A 224 27.12 -17.83 5.91
C GLY A 224 26.44 -17.64 4.56
N ARG A 225 26.73 -18.47 3.60
CA ARG A 225 26.11 -18.46 2.24
C ARG A 225 24.59 -18.56 2.15
N GLY A 226 23.87 -18.71 3.27
CA GLY A 226 22.41 -18.95 3.27
C GLY A 226 21.55 -17.69 3.35
N SER A 227 21.98 -16.64 4.05
CA SER A 227 21.17 -15.45 4.34
C SER A 227 21.17 -14.44 3.20
N ALA A 228 22.30 -14.21 2.53
CA ALA A 228 22.41 -13.22 1.44
C ALA A 228 21.52 -13.54 0.23
N ARG A 229 21.25 -14.80 -0.06
CA ARG A 229 20.35 -15.22 -1.16
C ARG A 229 18.89 -14.84 -0.92
N ARG A 230 18.45 -14.74 0.34
CA ARG A 230 17.04 -14.40 0.65
C ARG A 230 16.70 -12.92 0.41
N PHE A 231 17.68 -12.02 0.56
CA PHE A 231 17.46 -10.58 0.42
C PHE A 231 18.00 -9.98 -0.89
N ALA A 232 18.70 -10.78 -1.70
CA ALA A 232 19.17 -10.34 -3.02
C ALA A 232 18.04 -9.70 -3.88
N PRO A 233 16.81 -10.21 -3.91
CA PRO A 233 15.74 -9.57 -4.66
C PRO A 233 15.29 -8.24 -4.06
N ALA A 234 15.37 -8.05 -2.74
CA ALA A 234 15.03 -6.77 -2.11
C ALA A 234 16.07 -5.69 -2.47
N VAL A 235 17.36 -6.07 -2.47
CA VAL A 235 18.44 -5.17 -2.91
C VAL A 235 18.32 -4.84 -4.39
N ALA A 236 18.04 -5.83 -5.23
CA ALA A 236 17.83 -5.62 -6.66
C ALA A 236 16.64 -4.70 -6.91
N LEU A 237 15.52 -4.89 -6.21
CA LEU A 237 14.33 -4.03 -6.32
C LEU A 237 14.65 -2.59 -5.89
N ALA A 238 15.33 -2.41 -4.75
CA ALA A 238 15.72 -1.08 -4.27
C ALA A 238 16.67 -0.38 -5.25
N LEU A 239 17.65 -1.09 -5.80
CA LEU A 239 18.57 -0.54 -6.79
C LEU A 239 17.89 -0.19 -8.11
N VAL A 240 16.99 -1.05 -8.61
CA VAL A 240 16.20 -0.77 -9.82
C VAL A 240 15.32 0.46 -9.60
N CYS A 241 14.63 0.57 -8.45
CA CYS A 241 13.85 1.76 -8.13
C CYS A 241 14.72 3.03 -8.10
N ALA A 242 15.90 2.97 -7.46
CA ALA A 242 16.82 4.11 -7.38
C ALA A 242 17.36 4.51 -8.77
N LEU A 243 17.79 3.55 -9.57
CA LEU A 243 18.29 3.80 -10.93
C LEU A 243 17.21 4.37 -11.86
N MET A 244 15.98 3.83 -11.78
CA MET A 244 14.89 4.36 -12.59
C MET A 244 14.46 5.77 -12.17
N MET A 245 14.59 6.13 -10.88
CA MET A 245 14.31 7.49 -10.41
C MET A 245 15.34 8.51 -10.91
N THR A 246 16.61 8.16 -11.02
CA THR A 246 17.67 9.07 -11.56
C THR A 246 17.50 9.37 -13.03
N GLY A 247 16.79 8.55 -13.80
CA GLY A 247 16.52 8.77 -15.23
C GLY A 247 15.25 9.57 -15.53
N ILE A 248 14.44 9.91 -14.52
CA ILE A 248 13.13 10.59 -14.68
C ILE A 248 13.19 12.04 -14.15
N PHE A 249 14.17 12.38 -13.33
CA PHE A 249 14.49 13.70 -12.81
C PHE A 249 15.81 14.17 -13.39
#